data_2eb14f43fe261b844471619fed55ec95
#
_entry.id   2eb14f43fe261b844471619fed55ec95
#
_cell.length_a   1.000
_cell.length_b   1.000
_cell.length_c   1.000
_cell.angle_alpha   90.00
_cell.angle_beta   90.00
_cell.angle_gamma   90.00
#
_symmetry.space_group_name_H-M   'P 1'
#
loop_
_entity.id
_entity.type
_entity.pdbx_description
1 polymer ?
#
loop_
_entity_poly.entity_id
_entity_poly.type
_entity_poly.pdbx_seq_one_letter_code
_entity_poly.pdbx_strand_id
1 'polypeptide(L)'
;MSIIAFRLFGDYAHFSHPATIYSSLTYPVPPKTAIMGFLGAVIGEEEYFKLSGIKYSVKIDRQILKKSFVFNGIRFALSSSMHIEEGYQNAKQKKQFYRELICSPSYVVFLNLENLEQNYRDKIISNLKEHKTAFTPYLGINFCIADFSWIDIKICEKIPQDESFINTFTLMDDFIFNGINENAKLTTARMPCDCENGRIFKDFKDFVMEINGKEPIKSKNHGNTYQINDERVYFI
;
A
#
# COMPACT_ATOMS: atom_id res chain seq x y z
N MET A 1 -2.57 19.37 -12.55
CA MET A 1 -2.09 18.02 -12.91
C MET A 1 -2.70 17.05 -11.91
N SER A 2 -3.41 16.02 -12.35
CA SER A 2 -4.09 15.07 -11.46
C SER A 2 -3.22 13.88 -11.05
N ILE A 3 -2.11 13.65 -11.77
CA ILE A 3 -1.17 12.57 -11.46
C ILE A 3 -0.04 13.11 -10.61
N ILE A 4 0.25 12.41 -9.51
CA ILE A 4 1.31 12.72 -8.55
C ILE A 4 2.14 11.48 -8.25
N ALA A 5 3.37 11.69 -7.77
CA ALA A 5 4.25 10.64 -7.31
C ALA A 5 4.95 11.04 -6.01
N PHE A 6 5.17 10.07 -5.14
CA PHE A 6 5.97 10.24 -3.93
C PHE A 6 6.61 8.91 -3.54
N ARG A 7 7.76 8.98 -2.88
CA ARG A 7 8.35 7.82 -2.22
C ARG A 7 7.72 7.64 -0.86
N LEU A 8 7.40 6.41 -0.50
CA LEU A 8 6.85 6.02 0.79
C LEU A 8 7.76 4.96 1.40
N PHE A 9 8.29 5.20 2.60
CA PHE A 9 9.30 4.34 3.21
C PHE A 9 9.21 4.34 4.73
N GLY A 10 9.97 3.47 5.38
CA GLY A 10 10.08 3.37 6.84
C GLY A 10 11.03 2.25 7.25
N ASP A 11 11.17 2.03 8.56
CA ASP A 11 12.01 0.95 9.07
C ASP A 11 11.33 -0.41 8.90
N TYR A 12 10.01 -0.44 9.12
CA TYR A 12 9.18 -1.65 9.00
C TYR A 12 7.84 -1.35 8.34
N ALA A 13 7.26 -2.39 7.73
CA ALA A 13 5.87 -2.35 7.27
C ALA A 13 5.16 -3.67 7.58
N HIS A 14 3.84 -3.58 7.80
CA HIS A 14 2.98 -4.74 7.91
C HIS A 14 1.58 -4.43 7.37
N PHE A 15 1.30 -4.92 6.18
CA PHE A 15 -0.01 -4.82 5.55
C PHE A 15 -0.74 -6.15 5.75
N SER A 16 -1.58 -6.22 6.78
CA SER A 16 -2.21 -7.47 7.24
C SER A 16 -2.93 -8.23 6.13
N HIS A 17 -2.60 -9.51 5.98
CA HIS A 17 -3.26 -10.40 5.03
C HIS A 17 -4.45 -11.09 5.72
N PRO A 18 -5.69 -10.88 5.28
CA PRO A 18 -6.88 -11.33 6.00
C PRO A 18 -7.02 -12.85 6.12
N ALA A 19 -6.43 -13.62 5.19
CA ALA A 19 -6.46 -15.08 5.22
C ALA A 19 -5.48 -15.70 6.23
N THR A 20 -4.68 -14.90 6.94
CA THR A 20 -3.60 -15.41 7.81
C THR A 20 -3.70 -14.87 9.24
N ILE A 21 -4.86 -15.03 9.86
CA ILE A 21 -5.19 -14.49 11.19
C ILE A 21 -4.19 -14.93 12.27
N TYR A 22 -3.72 -16.19 12.24
CA TYR A 22 -2.79 -16.70 13.24
C TYR A 22 -1.32 -16.43 12.95
N SER A 23 -0.89 -16.51 11.68
CA SER A 23 0.49 -16.29 11.27
C SER A 23 0.79 -14.82 10.96
N SER A 24 -0.24 -14.00 10.83
CA SER A 24 -0.15 -12.55 10.58
C SER A 24 0.87 -12.19 9.50
N LEU A 25 0.70 -12.78 8.31
CA LEU A 25 1.53 -12.49 7.13
C LEU A 25 1.23 -11.08 6.59
N THR A 26 2.18 -10.54 5.86
CA THR A 26 2.07 -9.20 5.24
C THR A 26 2.00 -9.30 3.72
N TYR A 27 1.17 -8.45 3.10
CA TYR A 27 1.30 -8.17 1.67
C TYR A 27 2.67 -7.55 1.36
N PRO A 28 3.24 -7.80 0.17
CA PRO A 28 4.55 -7.24 -0.22
C PRO A 28 4.51 -5.74 -0.50
N VAL A 29 3.36 -5.21 -0.88
CA VAL A 29 3.13 -3.78 -1.16
C VAL A 29 1.92 -3.27 -0.39
N PRO A 30 1.81 -1.95 -0.15
CA PRO A 30 0.61 -1.38 0.43
C PRO A 30 -0.59 -1.56 -0.50
N PRO A 31 -1.67 -2.23 -0.06
CA PRO A 31 -2.94 -2.23 -0.78
C PRO A 31 -3.49 -0.81 -0.96
N LYS A 32 -4.39 -0.62 -1.92
CA LYS A 32 -5.04 0.68 -2.16
C LYS A 32 -5.66 1.25 -0.87
N THR A 33 -6.29 0.39 -0.08
CA THR A 33 -6.90 0.77 1.20
C THR A 33 -5.89 1.28 2.24
N ALA A 34 -4.66 0.76 2.23
CA ALA A 34 -3.58 1.27 3.09
C ALA A 34 -3.08 2.64 2.61
N ILE A 35 -3.00 2.86 1.29
CA ILE A 35 -2.69 4.17 0.71
C ILE A 35 -3.79 5.19 1.03
N MET A 36 -5.07 4.81 0.93
CA MET A 36 -6.19 5.67 1.34
C MET A 36 -6.07 6.08 2.82
N GLY A 37 -5.75 5.14 3.71
CA GLY A 37 -5.51 5.41 5.13
C GLY A 37 -4.30 6.32 5.38
N PHE A 38 -3.20 6.12 4.63
CA PHE A 38 -2.04 7.00 4.66
C PHE A 38 -2.41 8.43 4.23
N LEU A 39 -3.12 8.59 3.12
CA LEU A 39 -3.58 9.91 2.66
C LEU A 39 -4.56 10.55 3.65
N GLY A 40 -5.43 9.77 4.28
CA GLY A 40 -6.29 10.23 5.36
C GLY A 40 -5.48 10.82 6.52
N ALA A 41 -4.39 10.17 6.93
CA ALA A 41 -3.49 10.70 7.95
C ALA A 41 -2.77 11.99 7.48
N VAL A 42 -2.40 12.07 6.22
CA VAL A 42 -1.77 13.27 5.63
C VAL A 42 -2.70 14.48 5.68
N ILE A 43 -3.96 14.33 5.30
CA ILE A 43 -4.89 15.45 5.16
C ILE A 43 -5.84 15.65 6.36
N GLY A 44 -5.82 14.75 7.35
CA GLY A 44 -6.71 14.78 8.50
C GLY A 44 -8.13 14.28 8.22
N GLU A 45 -8.31 13.35 7.24
CA GLU A 45 -9.61 12.74 6.94
C GLU A 45 -9.71 11.38 7.61
N GLU A 46 -10.55 11.28 8.65
CA GLU A 46 -10.77 10.02 9.38
C GLU A 46 -11.57 9.00 8.57
N GLU A 47 -12.50 9.50 7.74
CA GLU A 47 -13.34 8.70 6.84
C GLU A 47 -12.61 8.46 5.51
N TYR A 48 -11.40 7.87 5.55
CA TYR A 48 -10.53 7.71 4.39
C TYR A 48 -11.17 6.90 3.23
N PHE A 49 -12.28 6.18 3.45
CA PHE A 49 -13.06 5.56 2.37
C PHE A 49 -13.61 6.58 1.35
N LYS A 50 -13.75 7.87 1.73
CA LYS A 50 -14.08 8.96 0.80
C LYS A 50 -13.03 9.16 -0.29
N LEU A 51 -11.80 8.66 -0.06
CA LEU A 51 -10.70 8.72 -1.01
C LEU A 51 -10.70 7.55 -2.01
N SER A 52 -11.76 6.72 -2.06
CA SER A 52 -11.85 5.54 -2.93
C SER A 52 -11.72 5.84 -4.43
N GLY A 53 -12.04 7.07 -4.85
CA GLY A 53 -11.91 7.53 -6.24
C GLY A 53 -10.47 7.62 -6.78
N ILE A 54 -9.43 7.47 -5.95
CA ILE A 54 -8.05 7.44 -6.44
C ILE A 54 -7.81 6.24 -7.34
N LYS A 55 -7.06 6.44 -8.44
CA LYS A 55 -6.38 5.34 -9.11
C LYS A 55 -4.95 5.30 -8.59
N TYR A 56 -4.44 4.12 -8.33
CA TYR A 56 -3.12 4.00 -7.72
C TYR A 56 -2.26 2.97 -8.43
N SER A 57 -0.96 3.14 -8.26
CA SER A 57 0.05 2.18 -8.65
C SER A 57 1.22 2.24 -7.69
N VAL A 58 1.94 1.14 -7.54
CA VAL A 58 3.10 1.05 -6.67
C VAL A 58 4.24 0.36 -7.40
N LYS A 59 5.41 1.01 -7.38
CA LYS A 59 6.68 0.40 -7.75
C LYS A 59 7.42 0.02 -6.46
N ILE A 60 7.98 -1.16 -6.43
CA ILE A 60 8.90 -1.59 -5.37
C ILE A 60 10.26 -0.95 -5.67
N ASP A 61 10.69 -0.02 -4.84
CA ASP A 61 11.94 0.74 -4.99
C ASP A 61 13.14 0.01 -4.35
N ARG A 62 12.85 -0.83 -3.36
CA ARG A 62 13.83 -1.68 -2.67
C ARG A 62 13.29 -3.11 -2.55
N GLN A 63 14.15 -4.08 -2.79
CA GLN A 63 13.82 -5.51 -2.65
C GLN A 63 13.05 -5.78 -1.34
N ILE A 64 11.98 -6.55 -1.45
CA ILE A 64 11.15 -6.92 -0.30
C ILE A 64 11.86 -8.00 0.52
N LEU A 65 12.23 -7.63 1.75
CA LEU A 65 12.82 -8.52 2.73
C LEU A 65 11.85 -8.68 3.89
N LYS A 66 11.33 -9.89 4.07
CA LYS A 66 10.38 -10.21 5.13
C LYS A 66 11.05 -10.99 6.26
N LYS A 67 10.72 -10.65 7.51
CA LYS A 67 11.16 -11.36 8.71
C LYS A 67 10.01 -11.57 9.67
N SER A 68 9.98 -12.72 10.33
CA SER A 68 9.05 -12.99 11.42
C SER A 68 9.56 -12.40 12.72
N PHE A 69 8.71 -11.65 13.38
CA PHE A 69 8.96 -11.07 14.70
C PHE A 69 8.00 -11.67 15.72
N VAL A 70 8.47 -11.77 16.96
CA VAL A 70 7.68 -12.23 18.10
C VAL A 70 7.48 -11.08 19.06
N PHE A 71 6.23 -10.80 19.35
CA PHE A 71 5.83 -9.77 20.32
C PHE A 71 5.20 -10.43 21.52
N ASN A 72 5.61 -10.02 22.71
CA ASN A 72 4.92 -10.40 23.94
C ASN A 72 3.77 -9.43 24.17
N GLY A 73 2.58 -9.97 24.34
CA GLY A 73 1.39 -9.18 24.60
C GLY A 73 0.52 -9.81 25.70
N ILE A 74 -0.49 -9.11 26.08
CA ILE A 74 -1.47 -9.55 27.05
C ILE A 74 -2.62 -10.23 26.29
N ARG A 75 -3.02 -11.42 26.74
CA ARG A 75 -4.21 -12.09 26.21
C ARG A 75 -5.44 -11.50 26.89
N PHE A 76 -6.23 -10.74 26.14
CA PHE A 76 -7.59 -10.45 26.57
C PHE A 76 -8.46 -11.69 26.38
N ALA A 77 -8.95 -12.25 27.49
CA ALA A 77 -10.10 -13.13 27.41
C ALA A 77 -11.32 -12.21 27.28
N LEU A 78 -12.01 -12.27 26.15
CA LEU A 78 -13.36 -11.71 26.01
C LEU A 78 -14.31 -12.58 26.85
N SER A 79 -14.25 -12.48 28.18
CA SER A 79 -15.30 -12.99 29.06
C SER A 79 -16.22 -11.82 29.35
N SER A 80 -17.52 -12.09 29.31
CA SER A 80 -18.60 -11.15 29.60
C SER A 80 -18.56 -10.56 31.03
N SER A 81 -17.57 -10.94 31.83
CA SER A 81 -17.35 -10.53 33.22
C SER A 81 -16.07 -9.71 33.46
N MET A 82 -15.31 -9.34 32.43
CA MET A 82 -14.21 -8.39 32.60
C MET A 82 -14.76 -6.98 32.66
N HIS A 83 -14.87 -6.45 33.85
CA HIS A 83 -15.09 -5.03 34.05
C HIS A 83 -13.89 -4.26 33.49
N ILE A 84 -14.16 -3.30 32.60
CA ILE A 84 -13.17 -2.38 32.01
C ILE A 84 -12.39 -1.62 33.11
N GLU A 85 -12.96 -1.55 34.31
CA GLU A 85 -12.40 -0.89 35.50
C GLU A 85 -11.15 -1.57 36.08
N GLU A 86 -10.94 -2.87 35.82
CA GLU A 86 -9.77 -3.60 36.36
C GLU A 86 -8.47 -3.38 35.57
N GLY A 87 -8.55 -2.80 34.41
CA GLY A 87 -7.40 -2.40 33.55
C GLY A 87 -6.40 -3.52 33.29
N TYR A 88 -5.24 -3.14 32.80
CA TYR A 88 -4.14 -4.06 32.44
C TYR A 88 -3.45 -4.71 33.66
N GLN A 89 -3.72 -4.24 34.88
CA GLN A 89 -3.03 -4.67 36.09
C GLN A 89 -3.31 -6.12 36.48
N ASN A 90 -4.47 -6.66 36.09
CA ASN A 90 -4.89 -8.03 36.41
C ASN A 90 -4.73 -9.03 35.25
N ALA A 91 -4.05 -8.66 34.17
CA ALA A 91 -3.81 -9.55 33.04
C ALA A 91 -2.84 -10.67 33.43
N LYS A 92 -3.37 -11.81 33.89
CA LYS A 92 -2.60 -12.98 34.37
C LYS A 92 -1.96 -13.80 33.25
N GLN A 93 -2.35 -13.61 31.97
CA GLN A 93 -1.87 -14.42 30.88
C GLN A 93 -1.11 -13.58 29.84
N LYS A 94 0.17 -13.91 29.67
CA LYS A 94 0.98 -13.41 28.57
C LYS A 94 0.82 -14.33 27.36
N LYS A 95 0.82 -13.76 26.15
CA LYS A 95 0.78 -14.52 24.90
C LYS A 95 1.85 -13.97 23.96
N GLN A 96 2.52 -14.86 23.24
CA GLN A 96 3.38 -14.49 22.14
C GLN A 96 2.53 -14.35 20.86
N PHE A 97 2.75 -13.25 20.14
CA PHE A 97 2.16 -12.98 18.85
C PHE A 97 3.26 -12.97 17.81
N TYR A 98 3.07 -13.75 16.76
CA TYR A 98 3.95 -13.80 15.62
C TYR A 98 3.44 -12.81 14.57
N ARG A 99 4.35 -12.06 13.97
CA ARG A 99 4.02 -11.12 12.92
C ARG A 99 5.15 -11.04 11.91
N GLU A 100 4.81 -11.18 10.63
CA GLU A 100 5.75 -10.97 9.55
C GLU A 100 5.87 -9.46 9.28
N LEU A 101 7.09 -8.91 9.30
CA LEU A 101 7.35 -7.52 8.94
C LEU A 101 8.22 -7.46 7.70
N ILE A 102 7.97 -6.45 6.86
CA ILE A 102 8.90 -6.05 5.79
C ILE A 102 9.93 -5.13 6.43
N CYS A 103 11.21 -5.43 6.20
CA CYS A 103 12.33 -4.66 6.73
C CYS A 103 12.77 -3.60 5.73
N SER A 104 12.91 -2.36 6.20
CA SER A 104 13.34 -1.20 5.41
C SER A 104 12.58 -1.05 4.08
N PRO A 105 11.22 -1.09 4.10
CA PRO A 105 10.44 -0.94 2.88
C PRO A 105 10.67 0.41 2.23
N SER A 106 10.70 0.42 0.89
CA SER A 106 10.70 1.64 0.08
C SER A 106 9.87 1.40 -1.16
N TYR A 107 8.89 2.27 -1.40
CA TYR A 107 7.96 2.22 -2.52
C TYR A 107 7.90 3.55 -3.21
N VAL A 108 7.76 3.55 -4.54
CA VAL A 108 7.29 4.73 -5.27
C VAL A 108 5.80 4.55 -5.54
N VAL A 109 5.01 5.43 -4.98
CA VAL A 109 3.55 5.44 -5.11
C VAL A 109 3.17 6.48 -6.15
N PHE A 110 2.38 6.05 -7.13
CA PHE A 110 1.79 6.90 -8.16
C PHE A 110 0.28 6.96 -7.96
N LEU A 111 -0.28 8.16 -7.96
CA LEU A 111 -1.71 8.38 -7.80
C LEU A 111 -2.26 9.22 -8.94
N ASN A 112 -3.40 8.81 -9.49
CA ASN A 112 -4.24 9.70 -10.28
C ASN A 112 -5.45 10.11 -9.43
N LEU A 113 -5.53 11.41 -9.15
CA LEU A 113 -6.50 12.03 -8.27
C LEU A 113 -7.71 12.62 -9.04
N GLU A 114 -7.82 12.35 -10.34
CA GLU A 114 -8.82 12.96 -11.23
C GLU A 114 -10.25 12.81 -10.72
N ASN A 115 -10.57 11.66 -10.12
CA ASN A 115 -11.92 11.34 -9.64
C ASN A 115 -12.18 11.79 -8.19
N LEU A 116 -11.24 12.49 -7.55
CA LEU A 116 -11.47 13.08 -6.23
C LEU A 116 -12.03 14.50 -6.35
N GLU A 117 -12.72 14.94 -5.32
CA GLU A 117 -13.11 16.33 -5.14
C GLU A 117 -11.88 17.25 -5.11
N GLN A 118 -12.04 18.48 -5.63
CA GLN A 118 -10.94 19.43 -5.74
C GLN A 118 -10.28 19.72 -4.39
N ASN A 119 -11.06 19.89 -3.34
CA ASN A 119 -10.55 20.16 -1.99
C ASN A 119 -9.63 19.06 -1.48
N TYR A 120 -9.96 17.77 -1.69
CA TYR A 120 -9.09 16.66 -1.32
C TYR A 120 -7.81 16.66 -2.15
N ARG A 121 -7.92 16.88 -3.47
CA ARG A 121 -6.74 16.95 -4.36
C ARG A 121 -5.74 18.01 -3.90
N ASP A 122 -6.23 19.21 -3.66
CA ASP A 122 -5.38 20.35 -3.30
C ASP A 122 -4.69 20.12 -1.94
N LYS A 123 -5.43 19.59 -0.94
CA LYS A 123 -4.86 19.24 0.37
C LYS A 123 -3.81 18.14 0.25
N ILE A 124 -4.07 17.06 -0.49
CA ILE A 124 -3.13 15.96 -0.68
C ILE A 124 -1.84 16.49 -1.32
N ILE A 125 -1.95 17.24 -2.41
CA ILE A 125 -0.79 17.78 -3.14
C ILE A 125 0.02 18.74 -2.28
N SER A 126 -0.64 19.68 -1.61
CA SER A 126 0.02 20.67 -0.76
C SER A 126 0.75 19.98 0.41
N ASN A 127 0.06 19.11 1.15
CA ASN A 127 0.62 18.47 2.33
C ASN A 127 1.77 17.51 1.97
N LEU A 128 1.66 16.74 0.89
CA LEU A 128 2.76 15.88 0.43
C LEU A 128 3.97 16.68 -0.02
N LYS A 129 3.79 17.80 -0.73
CA LYS A 129 4.89 18.69 -1.16
C LYS A 129 5.58 19.37 0.02
N GLU A 130 4.82 19.81 0.99
CA GLU A 130 5.31 20.52 2.16
C GLU A 130 5.79 19.58 3.29
N HIS A 131 5.73 18.27 3.06
CA HIS A 131 6.07 17.23 4.04
C HIS A 131 5.28 17.40 5.35
N LYS A 132 3.98 17.69 5.23
CA LYS A 132 3.06 17.90 6.35
C LYS A 132 2.07 16.76 6.49
N THR A 133 1.72 16.43 7.73
CA THR A 133 0.69 15.45 8.05
C THR A 133 -0.16 15.94 9.21
N ALA A 134 -1.45 15.65 9.19
CA ALA A 134 -2.35 15.93 10.29
C ALA A 134 -2.20 14.91 11.44
N PHE A 135 -2.00 13.64 11.08
CA PHE A 135 -1.75 12.54 12.00
C PHE A 135 -0.45 11.82 11.63
N THR A 136 0.17 11.16 12.60
CA THR A 136 1.36 10.33 12.33
C THR A 136 1.02 9.21 11.36
N PRO A 137 1.60 9.17 10.15
CA PRO A 137 1.34 8.12 9.19
C PRO A 137 2.09 6.84 9.55
N TYR A 138 1.55 5.69 9.10
CA TYR A 138 2.19 4.40 9.34
C TYR A 138 1.98 3.43 8.17
N LEU A 139 2.86 2.45 8.04
CA LEU A 139 2.85 1.42 7.01
C LEU A 139 2.06 0.19 7.48
N GLY A 140 0.73 0.34 7.49
CA GLY A 140 -0.25 -0.70 7.80
C GLY A 140 -0.59 -0.83 9.28
N ILE A 141 0.38 -0.81 10.20
CA ILE A 141 0.15 -0.85 11.65
C ILE A 141 0.88 0.29 12.36
N ASN A 142 0.35 0.73 13.48
CA ASN A 142 0.70 1.98 14.16
C ASN A 142 2.16 2.09 14.62
N PHE A 143 2.88 1.00 14.89
CA PHE A 143 4.29 1.04 15.25
C PHE A 143 5.24 0.96 14.05
N CYS A 144 4.74 0.75 12.84
CA CYS A 144 5.50 0.86 11.59
C CYS A 144 5.38 2.29 11.05
N ILE A 145 6.08 3.23 11.68
CA ILE A 145 6.01 4.64 11.30
C ILE A 145 6.44 4.81 9.84
N ALA A 146 5.68 5.61 9.10
CA ALA A 146 5.95 5.94 7.71
C ALA A 146 6.60 7.31 7.59
N ASP A 147 7.49 7.41 6.62
CA ASP A 147 7.97 8.67 6.10
C ASP A 147 7.78 8.71 4.59
N PHE A 148 7.82 9.90 3.99
CA PHE A 148 7.60 10.06 2.55
C PHE A 148 8.40 11.24 2.00
N SER A 149 8.63 11.22 0.69
CA SER A 149 9.23 12.35 -0.03
C SER A 149 8.54 12.55 -1.37
N TRP A 150 8.26 13.81 -1.70
CA TRP A 150 7.67 14.18 -2.97
C TRP A 150 8.60 13.88 -4.15
N ILE A 151 8.03 13.46 -5.28
CA ILE A 151 8.74 13.25 -6.53
C ILE A 151 8.15 14.17 -7.59
N ASP A 152 8.99 15.05 -8.17
CA ASP A 152 8.56 15.92 -9.26
C ASP A 152 8.37 15.13 -10.55
N ILE A 153 7.21 15.30 -11.15
CA ILE A 153 6.88 14.72 -12.46
C ILE A 153 7.19 15.75 -13.55
N LYS A 154 8.18 15.43 -14.37
CA LYS A 154 8.57 16.24 -15.54
C LYS A 154 7.93 15.73 -16.82
N ILE A 155 7.79 14.42 -16.95
CA ILE A 155 7.18 13.73 -18.09
C ILE A 155 5.97 12.94 -17.58
N CYS A 156 4.83 13.12 -18.23
CA CYS A 156 3.62 12.34 -17.96
C CYS A 156 2.81 12.18 -19.24
N GLU A 157 2.99 11.05 -19.91
CA GLU A 157 2.39 10.76 -21.20
C GLU A 157 1.67 9.42 -21.17
N LYS A 158 0.52 9.35 -21.80
CA LYS A 158 -0.24 8.09 -21.92
C LYS A 158 0.42 7.20 -22.97
N ILE A 159 0.64 5.94 -22.65
CA ILE A 159 1.21 4.97 -23.59
C ILE A 159 0.09 4.42 -24.47
N PRO A 160 0.19 4.57 -25.83
CA PRO A 160 -0.86 4.13 -26.75
C PRO A 160 -0.82 2.64 -27.12
N GLN A 161 0.22 1.92 -26.70
CA GLN A 161 0.45 0.52 -27.08
C GLN A 161 -0.52 -0.41 -26.32
N ASP A 162 -0.97 -1.48 -26.99
CA ASP A 162 -1.85 -2.48 -26.38
C ASP A 162 -1.14 -3.33 -25.31
N GLU A 163 0.20 -3.49 -25.43
CA GLU A 163 1.05 -4.19 -24.47
C GLU A 163 2.28 -3.36 -24.17
N SER A 164 2.72 -3.38 -22.92
CA SER A 164 3.95 -2.69 -22.52
C SER A 164 4.64 -3.36 -21.35
N PHE A 165 5.97 -3.17 -21.29
CA PHE A 165 6.72 -3.42 -20.06
C PHE A 165 6.45 -2.29 -19.08
N ILE A 166 6.16 -2.65 -17.83
CA ILE A 166 5.84 -1.71 -16.75
C ILE A 166 6.74 -1.95 -15.54
N ASN A 167 6.96 -0.93 -14.75
CA ASN A 167 7.83 -0.95 -13.57
C ASN A 167 7.05 -1.13 -12.26
N THR A 168 5.73 -1.19 -12.35
CA THR A 168 4.81 -1.35 -11.22
C THR A 168 4.15 -2.73 -11.26
N PHE A 169 3.22 -2.99 -10.34
CA PHE A 169 2.36 -4.17 -10.41
C PHE A 169 1.35 -4.08 -11.57
N THR A 170 0.76 -5.20 -11.94
CA THR A 170 -0.40 -5.30 -12.83
C THR A 170 -1.46 -6.24 -12.26
N LEU A 171 -2.67 -6.21 -12.82
CA LEU A 171 -3.67 -7.24 -12.56
C LEU A 171 -3.25 -8.57 -13.19
N MET A 172 -3.63 -9.69 -12.57
CA MET A 172 -3.34 -11.04 -13.05
C MET A 172 -3.93 -11.26 -14.46
N ASP A 173 -5.13 -10.76 -14.74
CA ASP A 173 -5.82 -10.91 -16.03
C ASP A 173 -5.13 -10.14 -17.17
N ASP A 174 -4.34 -9.12 -16.82
CA ASP A 174 -3.60 -8.30 -17.78
C ASP A 174 -2.12 -8.72 -17.88
N PHE A 175 -1.65 -9.58 -16.99
CA PHE A 175 -0.27 -10.01 -16.96
C PHE A 175 0.08 -10.88 -18.17
N ILE A 176 1.25 -10.62 -18.77
CA ILE A 176 1.78 -11.37 -19.92
C ILE A 176 3.10 -12.00 -19.50
N PHE A 177 3.14 -13.32 -19.44
CA PHE A 177 4.33 -14.04 -19.00
C PHE A 177 5.45 -14.03 -20.06
N ASN A 178 5.10 -13.96 -21.34
CA ASN A 178 6.07 -14.04 -22.43
C ASN A 178 6.97 -12.81 -22.53
N GLY A 179 8.28 -13.01 -22.59
CA GLY A 179 9.29 -11.95 -22.74
C GLY A 179 9.76 -11.32 -21.43
N ILE A 180 9.39 -11.88 -20.27
CA ILE A 180 9.92 -11.45 -18.98
C ILE A 180 11.35 -11.95 -18.78
N ASN A 181 12.19 -11.14 -18.13
CA ASN A 181 13.55 -11.50 -17.80
C ASN A 181 13.58 -12.71 -16.86
N GLU A 182 14.47 -13.68 -17.14
CA GLU A 182 14.66 -14.88 -16.33
C GLU A 182 15.03 -14.60 -14.87
N ASN A 183 15.62 -13.43 -14.58
CA ASN A 183 16.00 -13.01 -13.23
C ASN A 183 14.86 -12.34 -12.46
N ALA A 184 13.71 -12.08 -13.09
CA ALA A 184 12.56 -11.48 -12.45
C ALA A 184 11.97 -12.41 -11.38
N LYS A 185 11.82 -11.90 -10.16
CA LYS A 185 11.18 -12.63 -9.05
C LYS A 185 9.74 -12.18 -8.90
N LEU A 186 8.85 -12.96 -9.48
CA LEU A 186 7.42 -12.66 -9.46
C LEU A 186 6.76 -13.19 -8.21
N THR A 187 5.78 -12.43 -7.72
CA THR A 187 4.83 -12.87 -6.69
C THR A 187 3.43 -12.40 -7.04
N THR A 188 2.46 -13.07 -6.44
CA THR A 188 1.05 -12.71 -6.57
C THR A 188 0.46 -12.34 -5.23
N ALA A 189 -0.53 -11.47 -5.24
CA ALA A 189 -1.27 -11.11 -4.04
C ALA A 189 -2.71 -10.73 -4.37
N ARG A 190 -3.66 -11.25 -3.60
CA ARG A 190 -5.06 -10.83 -3.67
C ARG A 190 -5.30 -9.72 -2.66
N MET A 191 -5.44 -8.49 -3.14
CA MET A 191 -5.51 -7.30 -2.29
C MET A 191 -6.83 -6.55 -2.45
N PRO A 192 -7.32 -5.91 -1.35
CA PRO A 192 -8.51 -5.06 -1.42
C PRO A 192 -8.20 -3.74 -2.16
N CYS A 193 -9.10 -3.35 -3.05
CA CYS A 193 -9.00 -2.11 -3.82
C CYS A 193 -9.96 -1.03 -3.33
N ASP A 194 -10.88 -1.38 -2.43
CA ASP A 194 -11.83 -0.43 -1.88
C ASP A 194 -12.25 -0.81 -0.45
N CYS A 195 -12.84 0.14 0.28
CA CYS A 195 -13.42 -0.10 1.60
C CYS A 195 -14.62 0.81 1.84
N GLU A 196 -15.50 0.34 2.72
CA GLU A 196 -16.63 1.09 3.23
C GLU A 196 -16.39 1.52 4.68
N ASN A 197 -17.33 2.30 5.22
CA ASN A 197 -17.34 2.66 6.63
C ASN A 197 -17.22 1.40 7.51
N GLY A 198 -16.54 1.53 8.66
CA GLY A 198 -16.27 0.38 9.55
C GLY A 198 -15.12 -0.52 9.07
N ARG A 199 -14.32 -0.10 8.10
CA ARG A 199 -13.19 -0.86 7.52
C ARG A 199 -13.61 -2.17 6.87
N ILE A 200 -14.77 -2.19 6.21
CA ILE A 200 -15.23 -3.34 5.43
C ILE A 200 -14.53 -3.29 4.08
N PHE A 201 -13.53 -4.15 3.89
CA PHE A 201 -12.75 -4.24 2.66
C PHE A 201 -13.52 -4.97 1.57
N LYS A 202 -13.48 -4.42 0.36
CA LYS A 202 -14.18 -4.94 -0.83
C LYS A 202 -13.34 -4.79 -2.10
N ASP A 203 -13.87 -5.23 -3.23
CA ASP A 203 -13.23 -5.18 -4.55
C ASP A 203 -11.83 -5.80 -4.52
N PHE A 204 -11.73 -7.07 -4.08
CA PHE A 204 -10.48 -7.81 -4.06
C PHE A 204 -10.06 -8.19 -5.48
N LYS A 205 -8.83 -7.80 -5.86
CA LYS A 205 -8.22 -8.14 -7.15
C LYS A 205 -6.93 -8.92 -6.95
N ASP A 206 -6.58 -9.73 -7.93
CA ASP A 206 -5.35 -10.50 -7.97
C ASP A 206 -4.29 -9.70 -8.74
N PHE A 207 -3.13 -9.51 -8.11
CA PHE A 207 -2.02 -8.72 -8.63
C PHE A 207 -0.81 -9.59 -8.89
N VAL A 208 -0.03 -9.23 -9.90
CA VAL A 208 1.31 -9.73 -10.16
C VAL A 208 2.30 -8.58 -10.01
N MET A 209 3.43 -8.86 -9.36
CA MET A 209 4.49 -7.88 -9.14
C MET A 209 5.87 -8.53 -9.08
N GLU A 210 6.90 -7.77 -9.45
CA GLU A 210 8.30 -8.14 -9.30
C GLU A 210 8.84 -7.64 -7.96
N ILE A 211 9.30 -8.53 -7.07
CA ILE A 211 9.61 -8.20 -5.67
C ILE A 211 11.01 -7.65 -5.41
N ASN A 212 11.92 -7.71 -6.38
CA ASN A 212 13.23 -7.10 -6.26
C ASN A 212 13.23 -5.61 -6.66
N GLY A 213 12.19 -5.15 -7.37
CA GLY A 213 12.07 -3.78 -7.91
C GLY A 213 13.05 -3.46 -9.04
N LYS A 214 13.59 -4.48 -9.72
CA LYS A 214 14.64 -4.30 -10.74
C LYS A 214 14.17 -4.59 -12.15
N GLU A 215 13.32 -5.60 -12.32
CA GLU A 215 12.93 -6.07 -13.64
C GLU A 215 11.51 -5.62 -13.97
N PRO A 216 11.28 -5.05 -15.15
CA PRO A 216 9.94 -4.72 -15.59
C PRO A 216 9.15 -5.99 -15.89
N ILE A 217 7.85 -5.93 -15.68
CA ILE A 217 6.90 -6.99 -16.05
C ILE A 217 6.06 -6.55 -17.23
N LYS A 218 5.58 -7.50 -18.03
CA LYS A 218 4.77 -7.20 -19.21
C LYS A 218 3.29 -7.26 -18.90
N SER A 219 2.54 -6.26 -19.36
CA SER A 219 1.10 -6.12 -19.12
C SER A 219 0.36 -5.68 -20.37
N LYS A 220 -0.90 -6.12 -20.51
CA LYS A 220 -1.86 -5.51 -21.42
C LYS A 220 -2.13 -4.08 -20.95
N ASN A 221 -2.40 -3.20 -21.90
CA ASN A 221 -2.70 -1.79 -21.64
C ASN A 221 -4.09 -1.45 -22.16
N HIS A 222 -5.03 -1.21 -21.24
CA HIS A 222 -6.39 -0.77 -21.55
C HIS A 222 -6.54 0.76 -21.48
N GLY A 223 -5.45 1.50 -21.77
CA GLY A 223 -5.41 2.95 -21.70
C GLY A 223 -5.19 3.48 -20.29
N ASN A 224 -4.67 2.66 -19.39
CA ASN A 224 -4.36 2.97 -18.00
C ASN A 224 -2.85 2.94 -17.69
N THR A 225 -2.01 2.85 -18.72
CA THR A 225 -0.55 2.86 -18.61
C THR A 225 0.02 4.21 -19.08
N TYR A 226 0.95 4.75 -18.28
CA TYR A 226 1.55 6.05 -18.49
C TYR A 226 3.08 5.95 -18.40
N GLN A 227 3.78 6.75 -19.23
CA GLN A 227 5.18 7.08 -19.02
C GLN A 227 5.23 8.25 -18.03
N ILE A 228 5.79 8.03 -16.85
CA ILE A 228 5.98 9.06 -15.82
C ILE A 228 7.46 9.12 -15.49
N ASN A 229 8.13 10.21 -15.92
CA ASN A 229 9.58 10.29 -15.94
C ASN A 229 10.19 9.06 -16.64
N ASP A 230 11.06 8.32 -15.97
CA ASP A 230 11.71 7.11 -16.49
C ASP A 230 10.91 5.82 -16.24
N GLU A 231 9.73 5.92 -15.63
CA GLU A 231 8.93 4.77 -15.20
C GLU A 231 7.68 4.58 -16.07
N ARG A 232 7.38 3.33 -16.40
CA ARG A 232 6.10 2.95 -17.00
C ARG A 232 5.19 2.42 -15.93
N VAL A 233 4.07 3.11 -15.74
CA VAL A 233 3.17 2.97 -14.59
C VAL A 233 1.80 2.50 -15.06
N TYR A 234 1.33 1.38 -14.51
CA TYR A 234 0.01 0.82 -14.76
C TYR A 234 -0.93 1.19 -13.62
N PHE A 235 -1.99 1.95 -13.87
CA PHE A 235 -2.98 2.35 -12.87
C PHE A 235 -4.18 1.40 -12.80
N ILE A 236 -4.70 1.20 -11.57
CA ILE A 236 -5.96 0.50 -11.30
C ILE A 236 -6.98 1.43 -10.67
#